data_80281863ae8a395a967b350f65a5798a
#
_entry.id   80281863ae8a395a967b350f65a5798a
#
_cell.length_a   1.000
_cell.length_b   1.000
_cell.length_c   1.000
_cell.angle_alpha   90.00
_cell.angle_beta   90.00
_cell.angle_gamma   90.00
#
_symmetry.space_group_name_H-M   'P 1'
#
loop_
_entity.id
_entity.type
_entity.pdbx_description
1 polymer ?
#
loop_
_entity_poly.entity_id
_entity_poly.type
_entity_poly.pdbx_seq_one_letter_code
_entity_poly.pdbx_strand_id
1 'polypeptide(L)'
;MAASFLHGIETIETSTGPVPITVVKSSVIGLVGSAPLWAAVGAPAMWQPSWVVAAGQQLVDPNGNIQQCSTVGTTGTSAPAWSTTLNATTADGTAVWKLVTIAGTLLQAPTLVNFTANPNIAGSAAAYGPLIQGYTIPYALAAIQAQGAGQAIVVNVFNPDLHYTAITAQAMALPASGPQVLNLGHMGVWNVVVKNSGGSTTYINGTDYSLDPINGIVTQKAGGAITTGEALSVSFSYADPSKVQDSDVVGTVTGTMYTGIQALRTTYGTMGFFPKILIAPGYSQDPATAAALLSTAETVRAVALIDAPPSISPATAIANRGVAGNVFDTSSDRALLCYPQEQFSDLGLIPTGITLNSAGTPVQNAANATAVGPYSQWVAGTIAAKDLAQGYWWSPSNTQMTGLLGPDVTLYASVLDAASDVNNLNAQGIVTVFNAFGTGLRVWGNRSAAYPTVTTPNNFISVRRTMDVIEESVELAMLQFIDQPISNALISAILASVNAFIRSLIGRGALVAGSASYNPAENPSNQVAAGQLVFDIDVMPPPPAERLTFNVYIDSTLLSGLGDTNALTAVTLNA
;
A
#
# COMPACT_ATOMS: atom_id res chain seq x y z
N MET A 1 6.57 -31.94 -41.38
CA MET A 1 7.81 -32.73 -41.14
C MET A 1 7.56 -34.14 -41.62
N ALA A 2 8.46 -34.72 -42.38
CA ALA A 2 8.32 -36.14 -42.77
C ALA A 2 8.45 -36.99 -41.51
N ALA A 3 7.51 -37.90 -41.29
CA ALA A 3 7.54 -38.80 -40.16
C ALA A 3 8.79 -39.68 -40.25
N SER A 4 9.58 -39.75 -39.17
CA SER A 4 10.69 -40.69 -39.08
C SER A 4 10.15 -42.12 -39.04
N PHE A 5 10.86 -43.06 -39.66
CA PHE A 5 10.48 -44.47 -39.59
C PHE A 5 10.53 -44.97 -38.14
N LEU A 6 9.39 -45.43 -37.62
CA LEU A 6 9.28 -46.03 -36.29
C LEU A 6 8.67 -47.43 -36.44
N HIS A 7 9.41 -48.46 -35.98
CA HIS A 7 8.87 -49.80 -35.80
C HIS A 7 8.47 -49.96 -34.31
N GLY A 8 7.28 -49.42 -33.94
CA GLY A 8 6.82 -49.36 -32.55
C GLY A 8 5.54 -48.57 -32.40
N ILE A 9 5.17 -48.27 -31.16
CA ILE A 9 3.99 -47.45 -30.80
C ILE A 9 4.52 -46.05 -30.38
N GLU A 10 4.10 -45.00 -31.09
CA GLU A 10 4.32 -43.63 -30.72
C GLU A 10 3.03 -43.07 -30.11
N THR A 11 3.11 -42.54 -28.88
CA THR A 11 2.04 -41.75 -28.27
C THR A 11 2.41 -40.30 -28.40
N ILE A 12 1.67 -39.55 -29.22
CA ILE A 12 1.77 -38.09 -29.29
C ILE A 12 0.63 -37.56 -28.45
N GLU A 13 0.97 -36.97 -27.30
CA GLU A 13 0.01 -36.23 -26.48
C GLU A 13 -0.19 -34.84 -27.13
N THR A 14 -1.34 -34.63 -27.75
CA THR A 14 -1.79 -33.32 -28.19
C THR A 14 -2.80 -32.80 -27.18
N SER A 15 -2.42 -31.78 -26.40
CA SER A 15 -3.35 -31.10 -25.51
C SER A 15 -4.33 -30.26 -26.36
N THR A 16 -5.46 -30.85 -26.68
CA THR A 16 -6.59 -30.19 -27.39
C THR A 16 -7.75 -29.85 -26.45
N GLY A 17 -7.57 -30.10 -25.14
CA GLY A 17 -8.58 -29.80 -24.12
C GLY A 17 -8.63 -28.32 -23.73
N PRO A 18 -9.72 -27.88 -23.06
CA PRO A 18 -9.81 -26.53 -22.50
C PRO A 18 -8.65 -26.26 -21.56
N VAL A 19 -8.16 -25.00 -21.57
CA VAL A 19 -7.10 -24.56 -20.65
C VAL A 19 -7.63 -24.64 -19.20
N PRO A 20 -6.91 -25.29 -18.27
CA PRO A 20 -7.33 -25.36 -16.87
C PRO A 20 -7.50 -23.97 -16.26
N ILE A 21 -8.50 -23.82 -15.39
CA ILE A 21 -8.70 -22.58 -14.62
C ILE A 21 -7.52 -22.39 -13.66
N THR A 22 -6.81 -21.27 -13.80
CA THR A 22 -5.74 -20.88 -12.89
C THR A 22 -6.24 -19.87 -11.86
N VAL A 23 -5.78 -20.01 -10.61
CA VAL A 23 -6.13 -19.08 -9.54
C VAL A 23 -5.50 -17.71 -9.81
N VAL A 24 -6.29 -16.64 -9.72
CA VAL A 24 -5.80 -15.27 -9.82
C VAL A 24 -4.94 -14.90 -8.61
N LYS A 25 -4.12 -13.85 -8.73
CA LYS A 25 -3.30 -13.36 -7.62
C LYS A 25 -4.20 -12.78 -6.52
N SER A 26 -4.07 -13.28 -5.30
CA SER A 26 -4.87 -12.85 -4.13
C SER A 26 -4.12 -11.92 -3.19
N SER A 27 -2.77 -11.99 -3.18
CA SER A 27 -1.91 -11.36 -2.17
C SER A 27 -1.34 -9.99 -2.58
N VAL A 28 -1.83 -9.39 -3.67
CA VAL A 28 -1.34 -8.09 -4.15
C VAL A 28 -2.04 -6.95 -3.41
N ILE A 29 -1.24 -6.06 -2.81
CA ILE A 29 -1.73 -4.89 -2.09
C ILE A 29 -1.76 -3.69 -3.04
N GLY A 30 -2.87 -2.93 -3.06
CA GLY A 30 -2.97 -1.63 -3.70
C GLY A 30 -2.77 -0.54 -2.65
N LEU A 31 -1.67 0.19 -2.74
CA LEU A 31 -1.26 1.23 -1.81
C LEU A 31 -1.32 2.59 -2.49
N VAL A 32 -2.14 3.49 -1.95
CA VAL A 32 -2.22 4.88 -2.39
C VAL A 32 -1.76 5.79 -1.26
N GLY A 33 -0.90 6.76 -1.57
CA GLY A 33 -0.35 7.65 -0.56
C GLY A 33 0.66 8.64 -1.11
N SER A 34 1.45 9.22 -0.24
CA SER A 34 2.47 10.22 -0.55
C SER A 34 3.89 9.69 -0.37
N ALA A 35 4.80 10.05 -1.29
CA ALA A 35 6.21 9.65 -1.23
C ALA A 35 7.13 10.81 -1.59
N PRO A 36 8.28 10.97 -0.89
CA PRO A 36 9.28 11.98 -1.18
C PRO A 36 10.19 11.53 -2.34
N LEU A 37 9.65 11.42 -3.57
CA LEU A 37 10.41 10.97 -4.73
C LEU A 37 11.63 11.85 -5.02
N TRP A 38 11.58 13.14 -4.65
CA TRP A 38 12.71 14.07 -4.76
C TRP A 38 13.93 13.68 -3.90
N ALA A 39 13.73 12.86 -2.88
CA ALA A 39 14.78 12.33 -2.01
C ALA A 39 15.15 10.86 -2.34
N ALA A 40 14.56 10.27 -3.37
CA ALA A 40 14.90 8.93 -3.82
C ALA A 40 16.33 8.88 -4.38
N VAL A 41 16.97 7.71 -4.29
CA VAL A 41 18.35 7.55 -4.81
C VAL A 41 18.37 7.78 -6.33
N GLY A 42 19.19 8.74 -6.76
CA GLY A 42 19.28 9.11 -8.18
C GLY A 42 18.12 9.98 -8.68
N ALA A 43 17.29 10.52 -7.79
CA ALA A 43 16.25 11.47 -8.17
C ALA A 43 16.85 12.72 -8.85
N PRO A 44 16.23 13.23 -9.93
CA PRO A 44 16.65 14.49 -10.52
C PRO A 44 16.45 15.63 -9.52
N ALA A 45 17.37 16.60 -9.53
CA ALA A 45 17.25 17.78 -8.68
C ALA A 45 16.02 18.61 -9.06
N MET A 46 15.50 19.40 -8.14
CA MET A 46 14.51 20.42 -8.45
C MET A 46 15.22 21.68 -8.98
N TRP A 47 14.57 22.40 -9.89
CA TRP A 47 15.13 23.61 -10.47
C TRP A 47 15.50 24.65 -9.42
N GLN A 48 16.66 25.32 -9.62
CA GLN A 48 17.15 26.37 -8.75
C GLN A 48 17.51 27.63 -9.59
N PRO A 49 17.24 28.83 -9.09
CA PRO A 49 17.68 30.06 -9.73
C PRO A 49 19.19 30.25 -9.61
N SER A 50 19.79 30.87 -10.62
CA SER A 50 21.23 31.20 -10.66
C SER A 50 22.14 30.01 -10.31
N TRP A 51 21.81 28.84 -10.80
CA TRP A 51 22.49 27.59 -10.52
C TRP A 51 23.42 27.20 -11.68
N VAL A 52 24.69 26.95 -11.38
CA VAL A 52 25.66 26.48 -12.37
C VAL A 52 25.43 24.99 -12.60
N VAL A 53 25.07 24.62 -13.83
CA VAL A 53 24.70 23.27 -14.21
C VAL A 53 25.72 22.61 -15.13
N ALA A 54 25.91 21.30 -14.98
CA ALA A 54 26.80 20.48 -15.77
C ALA A 54 26.07 19.77 -16.91
N ALA A 55 26.81 19.38 -17.95
CA ALA A 55 26.26 18.60 -19.05
C ALA A 55 25.71 17.26 -18.56
N GLY A 56 24.51 16.88 -19.03
CA GLY A 56 23.83 15.66 -18.66
C GLY A 56 23.13 15.69 -17.29
N GLN A 57 23.28 16.77 -16.52
CA GLN A 57 22.58 16.95 -15.27
C GLN A 57 21.06 16.97 -15.52
N GLN A 58 20.30 16.27 -14.67
CA GLN A 58 18.85 16.21 -14.77
C GLN A 58 18.17 17.03 -13.69
N LEU A 59 17.02 17.61 -14.04
CA LEU A 59 16.11 18.24 -13.07
C LEU A 59 14.67 17.87 -13.39
N VAL A 60 13.80 18.01 -12.38
CA VAL A 60 12.35 18.00 -12.54
C VAL A 60 11.87 19.42 -12.75
N ASP A 61 11.13 19.68 -13.84
CA ASP A 61 10.48 20.96 -14.09
C ASP A 61 9.14 21.06 -13.32
N PRO A 62 8.52 22.26 -13.22
CA PRO A 62 7.23 22.44 -12.55
C PRO A 62 6.07 21.63 -13.13
N ASN A 63 6.16 21.08 -14.32
CA ASN A 63 5.17 20.18 -14.88
C ASN A 63 5.47 18.70 -14.50
N GLY A 64 6.46 18.47 -13.65
CA GLY A 64 6.93 17.16 -13.25
C GLY A 64 7.77 16.43 -14.32
N ASN A 65 8.08 17.05 -15.44
CA ASN A 65 8.86 16.44 -16.51
C ASN A 65 10.36 16.45 -16.18
N ILE A 66 11.11 15.46 -16.71
CA ILE A 66 12.55 15.42 -16.54
C ILE A 66 13.23 16.14 -17.69
N GLN A 67 13.96 17.18 -17.33
CA GLN A 67 14.80 17.97 -18.22
C GLN A 67 16.26 17.56 -18.03
N GLN A 68 17.01 17.43 -19.13
CA GLN A 68 18.44 17.15 -19.09
C GLN A 68 19.24 18.32 -19.67
N CYS A 69 20.25 18.78 -18.96
CA CYS A 69 21.13 19.84 -19.42
C CYS A 69 21.85 19.42 -20.70
N SER A 70 21.54 20.08 -21.80
CA SER A 70 22.16 19.89 -23.11
C SER A 70 23.28 20.89 -23.40
N THR A 71 23.19 22.10 -22.80
CA THR A 71 24.22 23.13 -22.87
C THR A 71 24.53 23.63 -21.45
N VAL A 72 25.77 23.51 -21.05
CA VAL A 72 26.32 23.94 -19.76
C VAL A 72 26.14 25.46 -19.61
N GLY A 73 25.76 25.90 -18.43
CA GLY A 73 25.57 27.32 -18.16
C GLY A 73 25.05 27.57 -16.77
N THR A 74 24.53 28.76 -16.55
CA THR A 74 23.86 29.15 -15.30
C THR A 74 22.38 29.37 -15.58
N THR A 75 21.52 28.79 -14.77
CA THR A 75 20.07 28.96 -14.85
C THR A 75 19.67 30.44 -14.66
N GLY A 76 18.51 30.80 -15.16
CA GLY A 76 17.97 32.15 -14.96
C GLY A 76 17.66 32.46 -13.51
N THR A 77 17.26 33.71 -13.22
CA THR A 77 16.81 34.15 -11.89
C THR A 77 15.35 33.75 -11.60
N SER A 78 14.63 33.28 -12.61
CA SER A 78 13.27 32.77 -12.53
C SER A 78 13.15 31.55 -13.45
N ALA A 79 12.29 30.60 -13.09
CA ALA A 79 12.04 29.41 -13.88
C ALA A 79 11.56 29.80 -15.30
N PRO A 80 12.09 29.16 -16.36
CA PRO A 80 11.67 29.41 -17.72
C PRO A 80 10.29 28.81 -18.01
N ALA A 81 9.69 29.18 -19.14
CA ALA A 81 8.54 28.48 -19.67
C ALA A 81 9.01 27.14 -20.25
N TRP A 82 8.82 26.06 -19.51
CA TRP A 82 9.27 24.73 -19.89
C TRP A 82 8.52 24.16 -21.07
N SER A 83 9.25 23.57 -22.02
CA SER A 83 8.64 22.83 -23.12
C SER A 83 7.98 21.56 -22.61
N THR A 84 6.78 21.26 -23.12
CA THR A 84 6.03 20.02 -22.86
C THR A 84 6.17 18.99 -24.00
N THR A 85 6.97 19.32 -25.01
CA THR A 85 7.20 18.43 -26.17
C THR A 85 8.48 17.64 -25.99
N LEU A 86 8.39 16.31 -26.04
CA LEU A 86 9.54 15.40 -25.89
C LEU A 86 10.65 15.75 -26.88
N ASN A 87 11.89 15.77 -26.42
CA ASN A 87 13.11 16.18 -27.15
C ASN A 87 13.21 17.67 -27.54
N ALA A 88 12.22 18.49 -27.23
CA ALA A 88 12.35 19.94 -27.41
C ALA A 88 13.27 20.54 -26.35
N THR A 89 13.86 21.70 -26.65
CA THR A 89 14.78 22.41 -25.77
C THR A 89 14.16 23.65 -25.16
N THR A 90 14.58 23.98 -23.94
CA THR A 90 14.19 25.19 -23.21
C THR A 90 15.45 25.95 -22.81
N ALA A 91 15.54 27.22 -23.18
CA ALA A 91 16.60 28.12 -22.74
C ALA A 91 16.32 28.62 -21.32
N ASP A 92 17.34 28.64 -20.47
CA ASP A 92 17.26 29.01 -19.06
C ASP A 92 18.55 29.73 -18.63
N GLY A 93 18.54 31.06 -18.65
CA GLY A 93 19.75 31.85 -18.47
C GLY A 93 20.74 31.59 -19.60
N THR A 94 21.94 31.08 -19.25
CA THR A 94 22.94 30.62 -20.23
C THR A 94 22.93 29.10 -20.44
N ALA A 95 22.14 28.38 -19.65
CA ALA A 95 21.95 26.93 -19.79
C ALA A 95 20.84 26.62 -20.80
N VAL A 96 20.87 25.43 -21.39
CA VAL A 96 19.80 24.90 -22.25
C VAL A 96 19.43 23.49 -21.77
N TRP A 97 18.15 23.28 -21.59
CA TRP A 97 17.57 22.03 -21.16
C TRP A 97 16.87 21.33 -22.32
N LYS A 98 16.90 20.02 -22.32
CA LYS A 98 16.18 19.16 -23.26
C LYS A 98 15.21 18.29 -22.50
N LEU A 99 13.93 18.29 -22.87
CA LEU A 99 12.94 17.40 -22.29
C LEU A 99 13.22 15.96 -22.68
N VAL A 100 13.55 15.11 -21.71
CA VAL A 100 13.91 13.69 -21.91
C VAL A 100 12.83 12.73 -21.42
N THR A 101 11.98 13.16 -20.48
CA THR A 101 10.86 12.35 -19.99
C THR A 101 9.67 13.24 -19.67
N ILE A 102 8.50 12.88 -20.20
CA ILE A 102 7.23 13.55 -19.88
C ILE A 102 6.65 12.85 -18.64
N ALA A 103 6.57 13.56 -17.51
CA ALA A 103 6.18 12.99 -16.24
C ALA A 103 4.66 12.92 -16.02
N GLY A 104 3.84 13.58 -16.81
CA GLY A 104 2.37 13.55 -16.67
C GLY A 104 1.75 12.14 -16.65
N THR A 105 2.56 11.12 -17.00
CA THR A 105 2.21 9.70 -16.94
C THR A 105 2.88 8.94 -15.77
N LEU A 106 3.88 9.53 -15.07
CA LEU A 106 4.72 8.80 -14.10
C LEU A 106 4.42 9.08 -12.63
N LEU A 107 3.94 10.30 -12.29
CA LEU A 107 3.77 10.69 -10.88
C LEU A 107 2.65 9.90 -10.18
N GLN A 108 1.60 9.51 -10.90
CA GLN A 108 0.47 8.75 -10.34
C GLN A 108 0.20 7.44 -11.09
N ALA A 109 1.11 7.01 -11.96
CA ALA A 109 0.98 5.71 -12.61
C ALA A 109 1.17 4.58 -11.59
N PRO A 110 0.29 3.57 -11.56
CA PRO A 110 0.47 2.41 -10.70
C PRO A 110 1.80 1.72 -10.97
N THR A 111 2.61 1.53 -9.94
CA THR A 111 3.94 0.92 -10.05
C THR A 111 4.01 -0.34 -9.19
N LEU A 112 4.46 -1.44 -9.79
CA LEU A 112 4.60 -2.72 -9.07
C LEU A 112 5.90 -2.73 -8.25
N VAL A 113 5.77 -2.94 -6.94
CA VAL A 113 6.86 -3.23 -6.01
C VAL A 113 6.85 -4.73 -5.71
N ASN A 114 7.98 -5.39 -5.96
CA ASN A 114 8.15 -6.81 -5.68
C ASN A 114 9.17 -7.00 -4.55
N PHE A 115 8.68 -7.33 -3.36
CA PHE A 115 9.49 -7.52 -2.15
C PHE A 115 10.33 -8.80 -2.21
N THR A 116 9.92 -9.80 -2.98
CA THR A 116 10.67 -11.05 -3.14
C THR A 116 11.93 -10.84 -3.96
N ALA A 117 11.86 -10.00 -4.99
CA ALA A 117 13.02 -9.66 -5.82
C ALA A 117 13.99 -8.68 -5.13
N ASN A 118 13.46 -7.83 -4.24
CA ASN A 118 14.21 -6.83 -3.48
C ASN A 118 13.90 -6.96 -1.98
N PRO A 119 14.51 -7.92 -1.28
CA PRO A 119 14.21 -8.19 0.12
C PRO A 119 14.72 -7.11 1.09
N ASN A 120 15.45 -6.11 0.61
CA ASN A 120 15.95 -5.00 1.42
C ASN A 120 15.00 -3.81 1.36
N ILE A 121 14.64 -3.26 2.52
CA ILE A 121 13.93 -1.97 2.68
C ILE A 121 14.67 -0.86 1.90
N ALA A 122 16.01 -0.92 1.80
CA ALA A 122 16.81 -0.01 0.99
C ALA A 122 16.41 0.02 -0.49
N GLY A 123 15.94 -1.08 -1.08
CA GLY A 123 15.42 -1.11 -2.45
C GLY A 123 14.10 -0.36 -2.61
N SER A 124 13.21 -0.45 -1.62
CA SER A 124 11.95 0.30 -1.59
C SER A 124 12.19 1.79 -1.30
N ALA A 125 13.10 2.11 -0.38
CA ALA A 125 13.53 3.48 -0.08
C ALA A 125 14.26 4.13 -1.26
N ALA A 126 15.00 3.36 -2.07
CA ALA A 126 15.61 3.88 -3.28
C ALA A 126 14.57 4.34 -4.31
N ALA A 127 13.42 3.65 -4.40
CA ALA A 127 12.37 3.98 -5.37
C ALA A 127 11.41 5.08 -4.88
N TYR A 128 11.11 5.11 -3.58
CA TYR A 128 10.08 6.01 -2.99
C TYR A 128 10.63 7.02 -1.99
N GLY A 129 11.95 7.12 -1.86
CA GLY A 129 12.61 8.00 -0.92
C GLY A 129 12.71 7.41 0.49
N PRO A 130 13.48 8.08 1.37
CA PRO A 130 13.67 7.67 2.75
C PRO A 130 12.40 7.87 3.60
N LEU A 131 12.43 7.34 4.83
CA LEU A 131 11.38 7.52 5.83
C LEU A 131 11.40 8.98 6.33
N ILE A 132 10.68 9.87 5.67
CA ILE A 132 10.51 11.27 6.08
C ILE A 132 9.12 11.43 6.70
N GLN A 133 9.04 12.11 7.83
CA GLN A 133 7.78 12.37 8.53
C GLN A 133 6.78 13.07 7.60
N GLY A 134 5.52 12.63 7.65
CA GLY A 134 4.43 13.18 6.85
C GLY A 134 4.20 12.46 5.51
N TYR A 135 5.16 11.67 5.01
CA TYR A 135 4.95 10.83 3.85
C TYR A 135 4.49 9.43 4.26
N THR A 136 3.54 8.85 3.55
CA THR A 136 2.88 7.61 3.99
C THR A 136 3.40 6.34 3.29
N ILE A 137 3.78 6.42 2.01
CA ILE A 137 4.21 5.26 1.22
C ILE A 137 5.46 4.59 1.80
N PRO A 138 6.56 5.28 2.14
CA PRO A 138 7.75 4.62 2.64
C PRO A 138 7.50 3.80 3.92
N TYR A 139 6.68 4.33 4.83
CA TYR A 139 6.28 3.64 6.06
C TYR A 139 5.43 2.43 5.79
N ALA A 140 4.42 2.59 4.92
CA ALA A 140 3.55 1.48 4.53
C ALA A 140 4.32 0.35 3.88
N LEU A 141 5.25 0.66 2.97
CA LEU A 141 6.10 -0.36 2.33
C LEU A 141 6.99 -1.09 3.34
N ALA A 142 7.56 -0.36 4.32
CA ALA A 142 8.35 -0.96 5.38
C ALA A 142 7.49 -1.89 6.26
N ALA A 143 6.31 -1.46 6.67
CA ALA A 143 5.36 -2.25 7.46
C ALA A 143 4.91 -3.52 6.71
N ILE A 144 4.53 -3.38 5.45
CA ILE A 144 4.09 -4.48 4.57
C ILE A 144 5.22 -5.51 4.37
N GLN A 145 6.42 -5.03 4.09
CA GLN A 145 7.59 -5.89 3.90
C GLN A 145 7.96 -6.66 5.17
N ALA A 146 7.86 -6.02 6.33
CA ALA A 146 8.15 -6.65 7.62
C ALA A 146 7.22 -7.85 7.91
N GLN A 147 6.02 -7.91 7.33
CA GLN A 147 5.11 -9.05 7.45
C GLN A 147 5.44 -10.20 6.48
N GLY A 148 6.30 -9.99 5.50
CA GLY A 148 6.64 -10.99 4.49
C GLY A 148 5.69 -10.99 3.29
N ALA A 149 5.01 -9.89 3.00
CA ALA A 149 4.21 -9.74 1.79
C ALA A 149 5.06 -9.82 0.51
N GLY A 150 4.49 -10.33 -0.58
CA GLY A 150 5.21 -10.53 -1.84
C GLY A 150 5.23 -9.32 -2.76
N GLN A 151 4.09 -8.65 -2.92
CA GLN A 151 3.90 -7.61 -3.93
C GLN A 151 2.96 -6.50 -3.47
N ALA A 152 3.25 -5.25 -3.87
CA ALA A 152 2.34 -4.12 -3.76
C ALA A 152 2.31 -3.32 -5.08
N ILE A 153 1.16 -2.76 -5.42
CA ILE A 153 0.99 -1.78 -6.48
C ILE A 153 0.86 -0.43 -5.78
N VAL A 154 1.75 0.48 -6.09
CA VAL A 154 1.87 1.78 -5.42
C VAL A 154 1.43 2.89 -6.36
N VAL A 155 0.58 3.79 -5.85
CA VAL A 155 0.20 5.05 -6.50
C VAL A 155 0.65 6.19 -5.60
N ASN A 156 1.61 6.98 -6.07
CA ASN A 156 2.06 8.18 -5.37
C ASN A 156 1.25 9.39 -5.82
N VAL A 157 0.57 10.04 -4.87
CA VAL A 157 -0.23 11.25 -5.15
C VAL A 157 0.51 12.56 -4.85
N PHE A 158 1.68 12.49 -4.18
CA PHE A 158 2.46 13.67 -3.87
C PHE A 158 3.08 14.25 -5.13
N ASN A 159 2.77 15.52 -5.40
CA ASN A 159 3.37 16.32 -6.46
C ASN A 159 4.00 17.57 -5.86
N PRO A 160 5.33 17.77 -5.90
CA PRO A 160 5.99 18.91 -5.29
C PRO A 160 5.53 20.27 -5.88
N ASP A 161 5.02 20.30 -7.11
CA ASP A 161 4.54 21.54 -7.73
C ASP A 161 3.17 22.01 -7.21
N LEU A 162 2.42 21.10 -6.55
CA LEU A 162 1.13 21.38 -5.93
C LEU A 162 1.24 21.36 -4.42
N HIS A 163 2.05 20.45 -3.87
CA HIS A 163 2.15 20.18 -2.44
C HIS A 163 3.42 20.77 -1.86
N TYR A 164 3.47 22.10 -1.78
CA TYR A 164 4.60 22.85 -1.24
C TYR A 164 4.16 24.02 -0.38
N THR A 165 5.10 24.52 0.41
CA THR A 165 4.98 25.79 1.12
C THR A 165 6.12 26.70 0.73
N ALA A 166 5.81 27.97 0.44
CA ALA A 166 6.79 28.98 0.08
C ALA A 166 7.11 29.87 1.28
N ILE A 167 8.39 30.11 1.50
CA ILE A 167 8.93 31.05 2.50
C ILE A 167 9.52 32.25 1.77
N THR A 168 9.16 33.44 2.21
CA THR A 168 9.62 34.70 1.59
C THR A 168 10.41 35.51 2.58
N ALA A 169 11.62 35.89 2.18
CA ALA A 169 12.50 36.84 2.90
C ALA A 169 12.69 36.50 4.39
N GLN A 170 12.86 35.22 4.71
CA GLN A 170 13.13 34.80 6.09
C GLN A 170 14.49 35.33 6.53
N ALA A 171 14.51 36.03 7.64
CA ALA A 171 15.74 36.50 8.26
C ALA A 171 16.48 35.31 8.90
N MET A 172 17.70 35.10 8.49
CA MET A 172 18.59 34.03 8.96
C MET A 172 20.00 34.57 9.12
N ALA A 173 20.88 33.87 9.82
CA ALA A 173 22.28 34.29 9.97
C ALA A 173 23.20 33.08 9.96
N LEU A 174 24.36 33.21 9.32
CA LEU A 174 25.42 32.24 9.46
C LEU A 174 26.00 32.27 10.89
N PRO A 175 26.57 31.19 11.39
CA PRO A 175 27.25 31.14 12.68
C PRO A 175 28.38 32.19 12.74
N ALA A 176 28.53 32.89 13.88
CA ALA A 176 29.59 33.86 14.08
C ALA A 176 31.01 33.23 14.07
N SER A 177 31.08 31.92 14.31
CA SER A 177 32.32 31.13 14.26
C SER A 177 32.00 29.69 13.95
N GLY A 178 33.01 28.93 13.49
CA GLY A 178 32.84 27.52 13.10
C GLY A 178 32.36 27.35 11.66
N PRO A 179 31.77 26.20 11.31
CA PRO A 179 31.29 25.93 9.96
C PRO A 179 30.24 26.95 9.53
N GLN A 180 30.47 27.58 8.37
CA GLN A 180 29.56 28.58 7.80
C GLN A 180 28.43 27.87 7.03
N VAL A 181 27.53 27.26 7.77
CA VAL A 181 26.44 26.42 7.28
C VAL A 181 25.12 26.95 7.84
N LEU A 182 24.16 27.19 6.96
CA LEU A 182 22.82 27.62 7.27
C LEU A 182 21.83 26.49 7.03
N ASN A 183 21.07 26.14 8.05
CA ASN A 183 19.98 25.18 7.94
C ASN A 183 18.66 25.94 7.69
N LEU A 184 18.01 25.66 6.55
CA LEU A 184 16.72 26.26 6.18
C LEU A 184 15.55 25.68 6.99
N GLY A 185 15.77 24.65 7.79
CA GLY A 185 14.76 24.03 8.65
C GLY A 185 13.78 23.10 7.92
N HIS A 186 13.93 22.95 6.63
CA HIS A 186 13.06 22.11 5.78
C HIS A 186 13.87 21.29 4.79
N MET A 187 13.36 20.12 4.43
CA MET A 187 13.91 19.25 3.41
C MET A 187 13.20 19.46 2.06
N GLY A 188 13.85 19.03 0.98
CA GLY A 188 13.26 19.12 -0.36
C GLY A 188 12.99 20.56 -0.77
N VAL A 189 14.02 21.39 -0.74
CA VAL A 189 13.90 22.82 -1.03
C VAL A 189 14.25 23.14 -2.48
N TRP A 190 13.56 24.12 -3.04
CA TRP A 190 13.87 24.68 -4.36
C TRP A 190 13.53 26.17 -4.42
N ASN A 191 13.82 26.81 -5.55
CA ASN A 191 13.69 28.27 -5.71
C ASN A 191 14.44 29.05 -4.61
N VAL A 192 15.59 28.51 -4.17
CA VAL A 192 16.35 29.13 -3.07
C VAL A 192 17.05 30.39 -3.57
N VAL A 193 16.67 31.51 -3.01
CA VAL A 193 17.27 32.83 -3.27
C VAL A 193 17.87 33.36 -1.96
N VAL A 194 19.19 33.52 -1.94
CA VAL A 194 19.95 34.04 -0.79
C VAL A 194 20.34 35.48 -1.08
N LYS A 195 20.00 36.40 -0.16
CA LYS A 195 20.34 37.80 -0.23
C LYS A 195 20.99 38.26 1.07
N ASN A 196 21.71 39.39 1.04
CA ASN A 196 22.09 40.05 2.26
C ASN A 196 20.84 40.54 3.02
N SER A 197 20.96 40.83 4.31
CA SER A 197 19.83 41.26 5.16
C SER A 197 19.08 42.48 4.64
N GLY A 198 19.76 43.39 3.92
CA GLY A 198 19.16 44.56 3.27
C GLY A 198 18.47 44.25 1.94
N GLY A 199 18.56 43.04 1.41
CA GLY A 199 17.93 42.59 0.16
C GLY A 199 18.56 43.17 -1.12
N SER A 200 19.62 43.99 -1.00
CA SER A 200 20.26 44.70 -2.12
C SER A 200 21.19 43.81 -2.95
N THR A 201 21.82 42.80 -2.32
CA THR A 201 22.75 41.88 -2.97
C THR A 201 22.14 40.49 -3.00
N THR A 202 22.07 39.89 -4.19
CA THR A 202 21.68 38.46 -4.37
C THR A 202 22.94 37.62 -4.58
N TYR A 203 23.10 36.59 -3.78
CA TYR A 203 24.23 35.64 -3.87
C TYR A 203 23.94 34.52 -4.86
N ILE A 204 24.99 34.01 -5.49
CA ILE A 204 24.93 33.06 -6.60
C ILE A 204 25.27 31.65 -6.10
N ASN A 205 24.34 30.70 -6.28
CA ASN A 205 24.55 29.30 -6.00
C ASN A 205 25.67 28.75 -6.90
N GLY A 206 26.61 28.04 -6.31
CA GLY A 206 27.80 27.51 -7.01
C GLY A 206 29.00 28.48 -6.96
N THR A 207 28.79 29.79 -6.74
CA THR A 207 29.85 30.79 -6.60
C THR A 207 30.02 31.25 -5.14
N ASP A 208 28.96 31.78 -4.55
CA ASP A 208 29.01 32.37 -3.20
C ASP A 208 28.65 31.33 -2.12
N TYR A 209 27.79 30.40 -2.47
CA TYR A 209 27.37 29.28 -1.62
C TYR A 209 27.18 28.00 -2.43
N SER A 210 27.08 26.87 -1.74
CA SER A 210 26.56 25.60 -2.27
C SER A 210 25.28 25.26 -1.55
N LEU A 211 24.32 24.66 -2.29
CA LEU A 211 23.03 24.23 -1.77
C LEU A 211 22.96 22.69 -1.80
N ASP A 212 22.60 22.12 -0.65
CA ASP A 212 22.06 20.76 -0.58
C ASP A 212 20.53 20.86 -0.53
N PRO A 213 19.83 20.68 -1.66
CA PRO A 213 18.39 20.87 -1.72
C PRO A 213 17.62 19.75 -1.02
N ILE A 214 18.19 18.56 -0.88
CA ILE A 214 17.54 17.44 -0.20
C ILE A 214 17.43 17.75 1.30
N ASN A 215 18.54 18.21 1.90
CA ASN A 215 18.60 18.47 3.32
C ASN A 215 18.28 19.94 3.68
N GLY A 216 18.11 20.83 2.69
CA GLY A 216 17.83 22.24 2.91
C GLY A 216 19.00 22.98 3.54
N ILE A 217 20.22 22.70 3.10
CA ILE A 217 21.45 23.23 3.67
C ILE A 217 22.13 24.18 2.68
N VAL A 218 22.41 25.40 3.14
CA VAL A 218 23.23 26.37 2.42
C VAL A 218 24.59 26.47 3.09
N THR A 219 25.66 26.19 2.35
CA THR A 219 27.05 26.26 2.84
C THR A 219 27.80 27.37 2.12
N GLN A 220 28.37 28.31 2.86
CA GLN A 220 29.22 29.39 2.33
C GLN A 220 30.41 28.78 1.59
N LYS A 221 30.75 29.32 0.43
CA LYS A 221 31.96 28.94 -0.31
C LYS A 221 33.11 29.89 -0.01
N ALA A 222 34.28 29.31 0.19
CA ALA A 222 35.52 30.06 0.32
C ALA A 222 35.78 30.89 -0.97
N GLY A 223 36.00 32.18 -0.81
CA GLY A 223 36.20 33.13 -1.92
C GLY A 223 34.92 33.69 -2.54
N GLY A 224 33.74 33.25 -2.07
CA GLY A 224 32.45 33.86 -2.40
C GLY A 224 32.22 35.18 -1.68
N ALA A 225 31.17 35.93 -2.05
CA ALA A 225 30.87 37.25 -1.51
C ALA A 225 30.18 37.21 -0.13
N ILE A 226 29.68 36.08 0.33
CA ILE A 226 29.08 35.93 1.68
C ILE A 226 30.19 35.95 2.72
N THR A 227 30.02 36.76 3.79
CA THR A 227 30.99 36.88 4.88
C THR A 227 30.63 35.97 6.07
N THR A 228 31.64 35.66 6.91
CA THR A 228 31.44 34.85 8.12
C THR A 228 30.48 35.55 9.07
N GLY A 229 29.48 34.84 9.58
CA GLY A 229 28.47 35.38 10.51
C GLY A 229 27.48 36.35 9.88
N GLU A 230 27.39 36.39 8.56
CA GLU A 230 26.52 37.33 7.84
C GLU A 230 25.06 37.07 8.11
N ALA A 231 24.31 38.18 8.32
CA ALA A 231 22.85 38.15 8.36
C ALA A 231 22.30 38.12 6.91
N LEU A 232 21.46 37.16 6.65
CA LEU A 232 20.91 36.83 5.33
C LEU A 232 19.39 36.96 5.32
N SER A 233 18.85 37.21 4.16
CA SER A 233 17.43 37.10 3.85
C SER A 233 17.24 36.00 2.80
N VAL A 234 16.56 34.91 3.18
CA VAL A 234 16.44 33.73 2.33
C VAL A 234 14.98 33.50 1.96
N SER A 235 14.73 33.29 0.67
CA SER A 235 13.44 32.86 0.14
C SER A 235 13.59 31.49 -0.49
N PHE A 236 12.63 30.59 -0.28
CA PHE A 236 12.64 29.26 -0.87
C PHE A 236 11.25 28.62 -0.83
N SER A 237 11.04 27.57 -1.60
CA SER A 237 9.90 26.66 -1.47
C SER A 237 10.41 25.33 -0.92
N TYR A 238 9.55 24.59 -0.21
CA TYR A 238 9.88 23.25 0.26
C TYR A 238 8.72 22.27 0.06
N ALA A 239 9.03 21.01 -0.14
CA ALA A 239 8.08 19.92 -0.26
C ALA A 239 7.31 19.74 1.05
N ASP A 240 5.98 19.87 0.99
CA ASP A 240 5.11 19.87 2.17
C ASP A 240 4.02 18.80 2.00
N PRO A 241 4.20 17.59 2.60
CA PRO A 241 3.22 16.53 2.50
C PRO A 241 1.87 16.86 3.13
N SER A 242 1.80 17.86 4.04
CA SER A 242 0.55 18.31 4.66
C SER A 242 -0.40 19.01 3.68
N LYS A 243 0.09 19.35 2.48
CA LYS A 243 -0.72 19.95 1.41
C LYS A 243 -1.43 18.92 0.53
N VAL A 244 -1.13 17.65 0.67
CA VAL A 244 -1.89 16.58 -0.01
C VAL A 244 -3.31 16.58 0.54
N GLN A 245 -4.28 16.77 -0.36
CA GLN A 245 -5.69 16.80 -0.04
C GLN A 245 -6.34 15.43 -0.28
N ASP A 246 -7.46 15.15 0.39
CA ASP A 246 -8.22 13.92 0.16
C ASP A 246 -8.65 13.75 -1.30
N SER A 247 -8.91 14.87 -2.00
CA SER A 247 -9.22 14.86 -3.44
C SER A 247 -8.08 14.31 -4.31
N ASP A 248 -6.82 14.49 -3.90
CA ASP A 248 -5.65 13.96 -4.61
C ASP A 248 -5.57 12.43 -4.43
N VAL A 249 -5.92 11.96 -3.23
CA VAL A 249 -5.96 10.52 -2.88
C VAL A 249 -7.15 9.84 -3.53
N VAL A 250 -8.35 10.42 -3.46
CA VAL A 250 -9.56 9.93 -4.15
C VAL A 250 -9.30 9.84 -5.64
N GLY A 251 -8.66 10.87 -6.19
CA GLY A 251 -8.32 10.96 -7.59
C GLY A 251 -9.50 11.20 -8.51
N THR A 252 -9.20 11.34 -9.78
CA THR A 252 -10.18 11.63 -10.84
C THR A 252 -9.96 10.73 -12.05
N VAL A 253 -11.01 10.64 -12.88
CA VAL A 253 -10.93 10.04 -14.22
C VAL A 253 -11.21 11.14 -15.22
N THR A 254 -10.20 11.57 -15.98
CA THR A 254 -10.32 12.63 -16.99
C THR A 254 -9.78 12.11 -18.32
N GLY A 255 -10.69 11.81 -19.24
CA GLY A 255 -10.33 11.16 -20.51
C GLY A 255 -9.71 9.78 -20.26
N THR A 256 -8.44 9.62 -20.62
CA THR A 256 -7.66 8.38 -20.43
C THR A 256 -6.78 8.42 -19.18
N MET A 257 -6.79 9.52 -18.43
CA MET A 257 -5.97 9.69 -17.23
C MET A 257 -6.78 9.28 -15.99
N TYR A 258 -6.18 8.40 -15.18
CA TYR A 258 -6.69 7.97 -13.90
C TYR A 258 -5.68 8.37 -12.84
N THR A 259 -6.13 9.05 -11.78
CA THR A 259 -5.28 9.51 -10.68
C THR A 259 -5.75 8.94 -9.35
N GLY A 260 -4.91 9.02 -8.32
CA GLY A 260 -5.22 8.56 -6.97
C GLY A 260 -5.71 7.10 -6.94
N ILE A 261 -6.71 6.83 -6.13
CA ILE A 261 -7.33 5.49 -5.97
C ILE A 261 -7.89 4.98 -7.29
N GLN A 262 -8.42 5.88 -8.17
CA GLN A 262 -8.98 5.48 -9.46
C GLN A 262 -7.94 4.83 -10.38
N ALA A 263 -6.65 5.18 -10.23
CA ALA A 263 -5.57 4.60 -11.02
C ALA A 263 -5.43 3.07 -10.80
N LEU A 264 -5.83 2.54 -9.66
CA LEU A 264 -5.81 1.10 -9.39
C LEU A 264 -6.71 0.28 -10.33
N ARG A 265 -7.73 0.91 -10.95
CA ARG A 265 -8.61 0.26 -11.94
C ARG A 265 -7.90 -0.05 -13.26
N THR A 266 -6.77 0.60 -13.53
CA THR A 266 -6.02 0.43 -14.79
C THR A 266 -5.01 -0.73 -14.73
N THR A 267 -4.80 -1.32 -13.57
CA THR A 267 -3.71 -2.26 -13.31
C THR A 267 -3.85 -3.57 -14.06
N TYR A 268 -5.08 -4.03 -14.33
CA TYR A 268 -5.26 -5.23 -15.16
C TYR A 268 -4.73 -5.03 -16.58
N GLY A 269 -5.03 -3.89 -17.20
CA GLY A 269 -4.57 -3.58 -18.56
C GLY A 269 -3.05 -3.39 -18.66
N THR A 270 -2.39 -2.96 -17.59
CA THR A 270 -0.96 -2.66 -17.58
C THR A 270 -0.09 -3.77 -17.00
N MET A 271 -0.62 -4.53 -16.04
CA MET A 271 0.12 -5.53 -15.27
C MET A 271 -0.47 -6.94 -15.38
N GLY A 272 -1.68 -7.10 -15.94
CA GLY A 272 -2.37 -8.37 -16.10
C GLY A 272 -3.11 -8.86 -14.85
N PHE A 273 -3.23 -8.05 -13.77
CA PHE A 273 -3.96 -8.38 -12.56
C PHE A 273 -4.37 -7.13 -11.77
N PHE A 274 -5.40 -7.29 -10.94
CA PHE A 274 -5.84 -6.27 -9.99
C PHE A 274 -5.22 -6.49 -8.60
N PRO A 275 -5.03 -5.41 -7.79
CA PRO A 275 -4.78 -5.55 -6.36
C PRO A 275 -6.03 -6.10 -5.66
N LYS A 276 -5.84 -6.89 -4.60
CA LYS A 276 -6.93 -7.54 -3.85
C LYS A 276 -7.09 -7.04 -2.41
N ILE A 277 -6.17 -6.19 -1.97
CA ILE A 277 -6.15 -5.57 -0.65
C ILE A 277 -5.84 -4.10 -0.86
N LEU A 278 -6.80 -3.21 -0.63
CA LEU A 278 -6.65 -1.77 -0.90
C LEU A 278 -6.44 -1.01 0.41
N ILE A 279 -5.41 -0.15 0.43
CA ILE A 279 -5.10 0.72 1.56
C ILE A 279 -4.71 2.12 1.10
N ALA A 280 -5.07 3.12 1.91
CA ALA A 280 -4.60 4.50 1.81
C ALA A 280 -4.22 4.99 3.21
N PRO A 281 -3.07 4.54 3.76
CA PRO A 281 -2.67 4.83 5.13
C PRO A 281 -2.55 6.32 5.38
N GLY A 282 -3.16 6.81 6.49
CA GLY A 282 -3.20 8.23 6.84
C GLY A 282 -4.30 9.03 6.14
N TYR A 283 -4.95 8.47 5.11
CA TYR A 283 -6.03 9.12 4.37
C TYR A 283 -7.36 8.37 4.45
N SER A 284 -7.36 7.06 4.71
CA SER A 284 -8.58 6.25 4.83
C SER A 284 -9.50 6.66 5.99
N GLN A 285 -9.03 7.54 6.87
CA GLN A 285 -9.79 8.16 7.96
C GLN A 285 -10.76 9.25 7.48
N ASP A 286 -10.61 9.72 6.24
CA ASP A 286 -11.54 10.64 5.60
C ASP A 286 -12.67 9.89 4.90
N PRO A 287 -13.95 10.33 5.06
CA PRO A 287 -15.11 9.66 4.47
C PRO A 287 -15.07 9.57 2.94
N ALA A 288 -14.54 10.59 2.25
CA ALA A 288 -14.48 10.58 0.79
C ALA A 288 -13.44 9.55 0.31
N THR A 289 -12.28 9.47 0.96
CA THR A 289 -11.24 8.48 0.68
C THR A 289 -11.72 7.07 0.99
N ALA A 290 -12.39 6.85 2.13
CA ALA A 290 -12.96 5.55 2.49
C ALA A 290 -14.01 5.09 1.46
N ALA A 291 -14.91 5.97 1.04
CA ALA A 291 -15.92 5.67 0.01
C ALA A 291 -15.27 5.34 -1.35
N ALA A 292 -14.22 6.04 -1.74
CA ALA A 292 -13.48 5.78 -2.98
C ALA A 292 -12.75 4.43 -2.94
N LEU A 293 -12.14 4.07 -1.79
CA LEU A 293 -11.54 2.75 -1.58
C LEU A 293 -12.58 1.64 -1.72
N LEU A 294 -13.73 1.77 -1.06
CA LEU A 294 -14.82 0.78 -1.14
C LEU A 294 -15.37 0.63 -2.55
N SER A 295 -15.69 1.74 -3.24
CA SER A 295 -16.16 1.72 -4.62
C SER A 295 -15.15 1.07 -5.57
N THR A 296 -13.85 1.33 -5.36
CA THR A 296 -12.80 0.68 -6.15
C THR A 296 -12.67 -0.78 -5.79
N ALA A 297 -12.76 -1.15 -4.50
CA ALA A 297 -12.75 -2.54 -4.05
C ALA A 297 -13.88 -3.37 -4.68
N GLU A 298 -15.08 -2.81 -4.80
CA GLU A 298 -16.19 -3.45 -5.52
C GLU A 298 -15.85 -3.67 -7.00
N THR A 299 -15.27 -2.66 -7.65
CA THR A 299 -14.95 -2.73 -9.07
C THR A 299 -13.88 -3.77 -9.40
N VAL A 300 -12.83 -3.90 -8.55
CA VAL A 300 -11.69 -4.78 -8.79
C VAL A 300 -11.74 -6.08 -7.98
N ARG A 301 -12.88 -6.37 -7.32
CA ARG A 301 -13.06 -7.52 -6.43
C ARG A 301 -11.96 -7.62 -5.39
N ALA A 302 -11.82 -6.55 -4.60
CA ALA A 302 -10.85 -6.42 -3.52
C ALA A 302 -11.56 -6.16 -2.18
N VAL A 303 -10.78 -6.15 -1.11
CA VAL A 303 -11.19 -5.62 0.19
C VAL A 303 -10.46 -4.32 0.46
N ALA A 304 -11.13 -3.38 1.12
CA ALA A 304 -10.60 -2.08 1.53
C ALA A 304 -10.41 -2.03 3.04
N LEU A 305 -9.23 -1.63 3.47
CA LEU A 305 -8.91 -1.45 4.88
C LEU A 305 -9.07 0.04 5.23
N ILE A 306 -9.88 0.31 6.23
CA ILE A 306 -10.26 1.66 6.67
C ILE A 306 -9.77 1.84 8.10
N ASP A 307 -8.90 2.82 8.31
CA ASP A 307 -8.32 3.11 9.62
C ASP A 307 -9.21 4.04 10.45
N ALA A 308 -9.23 3.80 11.75
CA ALA A 308 -9.77 4.73 12.72
C ALA A 308 -8.91 6.01 12.82
N PRO A 309 -9.51 7.15 13.20
CA PRO A 309 -8.73 8.31 13.63
C PRO A 309 -7.80 7.97 14.80
N PRO A 310 -6.64 8.64 14.93
CA PRO A 310 -5.69 8.37 16.02
C PRO A 310 -6.28 8.70 17.39
N SER A 311 -5.84 7.98 18.41
CA SER A 311 -6.07 8.26 19.83
C SER A 311 -7.54 8.32 20.27
N ILE A 312 -8.48 7.76 19.49
CA ILE A 312 -9.87 7.61 19.94
C ILE A 312 -10.00 6.42 20.90
N SER A 313 -10.94 6.50 21.85
CA SER A 313 -11.19 5.38 22.76
C SER A 313 -11.90 4.20 22.09
N PRO A 314 -11.80 2.95 22.64
CA PRO A 314 -12.55 1.80 22.12
C PRO A 314 -14.05 2.06 22.04
N ALA A 315 -14.62 2.70 23.07
CA ALA A 315 -16.03 3.07 23.10
C ALA A 315 -16.40 4.04 21.98
N THR A 316 -15.54 5.01 21.67
CA THR A 316 -15.74 5.95 20.55
C THR A 316 -15.67 5.23 19.20
N ALA A 317 -14.71 4.31 19.01
CA ALA A 317 -14.61 3.53 17.79
C ALA A 317 -15.87 2.68 17.54
N ILE A 318 -16.42 2.07 18.59
CA ILE A 318 -17.67 1.32 18.54
C ILE A 318 -18.85 2.26 18.22
N ALA A 319 -18.96 3.41 18.91
CA ALA A 319 -20.02 4.37 18.68
C ALA A 319 -20.02 4.91 17.23
N ASN A 320 -18.87 5.09 16.63
CA ASN A 320 -18.70 5.54 15.25
C ASN A 320 -19.36 4.62 14.22
N ARG A 321 -19.65 3.36 14.55
CA ARG A 321 -20.42 2.43 13.70
C ARG A 321 -21.87 2.89 13.45
N GLY A 322 -22.41 3.77 14.27
CA GLY A 322 -23.78 4.29 14.13
C GLY A 322 -23.83 5.81 13.91
N VAL A 323 -22.70 6.45 13.61
CA VAL A 323 -22.64 7.91 13.39
C VAL A 323 -22.62 8.18 11.89
N ALA A 324 -23.71 8.70 11.37
CA ALA A 324 -23.85 9.02 9.95
C ALA A 324 -22.69 9.90 9.43
N GLY A 325 -22.09 9.47 8.33
CA GLY A 325 -20.95 10.14 7.72
C GLY A 325 -19.60 9.81 8.35
N ASN A 326 -19.54 8.97 9.37
CA ASN A 326 -18.27 8.45 9.89
C ASN A 326 -17.72 7.34 8.98
N VAL A 327 -16.40 7.21 8.87
CA VAL A 327 -15.75 6.18 8.06
C VAL A 327 -16.08 4.76 8.52
N PHE A 328 -16.43 4.58 9.79
CA PHE A 328 -16.84 3.29 10.35
C PHE A 328 -18.33 3.01 10.17
N ASP A 329 -19.15 3.99 9.76
CA ASP A 329 -20.58 3.82 9.46
C ASP A 329 -20.79 3.19 8.08
N THR A 330 -20.37 1.94 7.96
CA THR A 330 -20.52 1.13 6.74
C THR A 330 -20.90 -0.30 7.11
N SER A 331 -21.70 -0.94 6.26
CA SER A 331 -22.06 -2.37 6.34
C SER A 331 -21.53 -3.18 5.16
N SER A 332 -20.53 -2.68 4.46
CA SER A 332 -19.91 -3.38 3.34
C SER A 332 -19.18 -4.63 3.81
N ASP A 333 -19.38 -5.75 3.13
CA ASP A 333 -18.63 -6.99 3.33
C ASP A 333 -17.18 -6.90 2.80
N ARG A 334 -16.85 -5.81 2.08
CA ARG A 334 -15.53 -5.49 1.57
C ARG A 334 -14.73 -4.53 2.45
N ALA A 335 -15.35 -3.96 3.48
CA ALA A 335 -14.68 -3.07 4.42
C ALA A 335 -14.10 -3.83 5.61
N LEU A 336 -12.81 -3.65 5.86
CA LEU A 336 -12.13 -4.08 7.08
C LEU A 336 -11.84 -2.83 7.91
N LEU A 337 -12.51 -2.70 9.05
CA LEU A 337 -12.34 -1.57 9.96
C LEU A 337 -11.17 -1.83 10.88
N CYS A 338 -10.12 -1.03 10.77
CA CYS A 338 -8.84 -1.20 11.47
C CYS A 338 -8.74 -0.24 12.65
N TYR A 339 -8.58 -0.76 13.87
CA TYR A 339 -8.47 -0.01 15.10
C TYR A 339 -7.63 -0.78 16.13
N PRO A 340 -6.80 -0.13 16.94
CA PRO A 340 -6.43 1.29 16.93
C PRO A 340 -5.32 1.60 15.92
N GLN A 341 -4.70 2.77 15.99
CA GLN A 341 -3.41 3.00 15.37
C GLN A 341 -2.30 2.33 16.18
N GLU A 342 -1.17 2.08 15.55
CA GLU A 342 -0.10 1.29 16.14
C GLU A 342 1.18 2.11 16.34
N GLN A 343 1.82 1.92 17.49
CA GLN A 343 3.15 2.44 17.76
C GLN A 343 4.21 1.51 17.17
N PHE A 344 5.22 2.09 16.57
CA PHE A 344 6.36 1.36 16.03
C PHE A 344 7.67 2.11 16.29
N SER A 345 8.79 1.40 16.17
CA SER A 345 10.10 2.00 16.31
C SER A 345 10.44 2.82 15.08
N ASP A 346 10.79 4.06 15.32
CA ASP A 346 11.13 5.04 14.29
C ASP A 346 12.62 4.98 13.91
N LEU A 347 13.09 3.77 13.61
CA LEU A 347 14.46 3.55 13.16
C LEU A 347 14.66 4.14 11.77
N GLY A 348 15.25 5.32 11.70
CA GLY A 348 15.60 5.99 10.46
C GLY A 348 14.60 7.06 10.00
N LEU A 349 13.63 7.44 10.83
CA LEU A 349 12.80 8.61 10.53
C LEU A 349 13.65 9.85 10.42
N ILE A 350 13.56 10.50 9.30
CA ILE A 350 14.11 11.82 9.08
C ILE A 350 12.99 12.82 9.38
N PRO A 351 13.11 13.67 10.41
CA PRO A 351 12.13 14.73 10.65
C PRO A 351 12.12 15.68 9.45
N THR A 352 10.99 16.35 9.24
CA THR A 352 10.84 17.35 8.17
C THR A 352 11.84 18.51 8.31
N GLY A 353 12.39 18.72 9.54
CA GLY A 353 13.47 19.66 9.82
C GLY A 353 14.73 18.91 10.25
N ILE A 354 15.83 19.16 9.58
CA ILE A 354 17.14 18.60 9.91
C ILE A 354 17.81 19.47 10.97
N THR A 355 18.40 18.84 12.00
CA THR A 355 19.35 19.49 12.90
C THR A 355 20.78 19.28 12.39
N LEU A 356 21.64 20.25 12.61
CA LEU A 356 23.05 20.14 12.29
C LEU A 356 23.85 19.80 13.56
N ASN A 357 24.84 18.92 13.44
CA ASN A 357 25.84 18.72 14.48
C ASN A 357 26.84 19.90 14.53
N SER A 358 27.75 19.88 15.48
CA SER A 358 28.79 20.91 15.63
C SER A 358 29.74 21.05 14.43
N ALA A 359 29.76 20.06 13.54
CA ALA A 359 30.53 20.08 12.28
C ALA A 359 29.72 20.61 11.09
N GLY A 360 28.45 21.01 11.30
CA GLY A 360 27.55 21.46 10.24
C GLY A 360 27.01 20.34 9.35
N THR A 361 27.09 19.08 9.81
CA THR A 361 26.55 17.92 9.08
C THR A 361 25.13 17.62 9.52
N PRO A 362 24.21 17.31 8.59
CA PRO A 362 22.86 16.89 8.93
C PRO A 362 22.85 15.67 9.85
N VAL A 363 22.06 15.75 10.92
CA VAL A 363 21.88 14.65 11.88
C VAL A 363 20.48 14.10 11.74
N GLN A 364 20.38 12.81 11.43
CA GLN A 364 19.13 12.07 11.54
C GLN A 364 18.75 11.95 13.02
N ASN A 365 17.46 11.93 13.31
CA ASN A 365 16.96 11.84 14.67
C ASN A 365 17.43 10.56 15.37
N ALA A 366 17.65 10.62 16.68
CA ALA A 366 18.19 9.50 17.45
C ALA A 366 17.29 8.25 17.37
N ALA A 367 17.93 7.11 17.38
CA ALA A 367 17.41 5.75 17.18
C ALA A 367 16.36 5.24 18.20
N ASN A 368 15.69 6.09 18.96
CA ASN A 368 14.75 5.71 20.04
C ASN A 368 13.39 6.43 19.94
N ALA A 369 13.09 7.14 18.87
CA ALA A 369 11.78 7.73 18.72
C ALA A 369 10.75 6.66 18.36
N THR A 370 9.58 6.72 19.01
CA THR A 370 8.40 5.95 18.60
C THR A 370 7.53 6.83 17.71
N ALA A 371 7.01 6.27 16.62
CA ALA A 371 5.99 6.90 15.80
C ALA A 371 4.68 6.12 15.92
N VAL A 372 3.58 6.79 15.59
CA VAL A 372 2.24 6.20 15.50
C VAL A 372 1.83 6.20 14.04
N GLY A 373 1.28 5.10 13.56
CA GLY A 373 0.84 4.96 12.18
C GLY A 373 -0.41 4.13 12.02
N PRO A 374 -1.06 4.25 10.84
CA PRO A 374 -2.29 3.54 10.51
C PRO A 374 -2.14 2.03 10.60
N TYR A 375 -3.10 1.35 11.23
CA TYR A 375 -3.06 -0.10 11.44
C TYR A 375 -3.20 -0.90 10.14
N SER A 376 -3.91 -0.36 9.15
CA SER A 376 -4.19 -1.00 7.85
C SER A 376 -2.93 -1.53 7.15
N GLN A 377 -1.81 -0.86 7.24
CA GLN A 377 -0.56 -1.27 6.57
C GLN A 377 0.00 -2.59 7.12
N TRP A 378 -0.08 -2.83 8.43
CA TRP A 378 0.32 -4.11 9.04
C TRP A 378 -0.68 -5.22 8.76
N VAL A 379 -1.97 -4.90 8.86
CA VAL A 379 -3.05 -5.86 8.54
C VAL A 379 -2.98 -6.30 7.09
N ALA A 380 -2.79 -5.37 6.13
CA ALA A 380 -2.64 -5.67 4.72
C ALA A 380 -1.43 -6.56 4.44
N GLY A 381 -0.28 -6.23 5.05
CA GLY A 381 0.92 -7.05 4.95
C GLY A 381 0.72 -8.46 5.51
N THR A 382 0.05 -8.58 6.66
CA THR A 382 -0.28 -9.86 7.29
C THR A 382 -1.22 -10.70 6.44
N ILE A 383 -2.27 -10.10 5.85
CA ILE A 383 -3.18 -10.79 4.93
C ILE A 383 -2.39 -11.33 3.72
N ALA A 384 -1.58 -10.49 3.10
CA ALA A 384 -0.81 -10.88 1.92
C ALA A 384 0.21 -11.99 2.22
N ALA A 385 0.90 -11.92 3.35
CA ALA A 385 1.84 -12.95 3.80
C ALA A 385 1.13 -14.27 4.12
N LYS A 386 -0.05 -14.21 4.75
CA LYS A 386 -0.88 -15.38 5.06
C LYS A 386 -1.35 -16.08 3.79
N ASP A 387 -1.79 -15.30 2.79
CA ASP A 387 -2.17 -15.82 1.48
C ASP A 387 -1.05 -16.61 0.81
N LEU A 388 0.17 -16.08 0.86
CA LEU A 388 1.36 -16.73 0.28
C LEU A 388 1.75 -18.01 1.03
N ALA A 389 1.64 -18.01 2.36
CA ALA A 389 2.07 -19.12 3.19
C ALA A 389 1.05 -20.26 3.27
N GLN A 390 -0.25 -19.93 3.37
CA GLN A 390 -1.30 -20.90 3.68
C GLN A 390 -2.47 -20.88 2.68
N GLY A 391 -2.64 -19.79 1.94
CA GLY A 391 -3.70 -19.58 0.97
C GLY A 391 -4.73 -18.55 1.41
N TYR A 392 -5.41 -17.96 0.44
CA TYR A 392 -6.33 -16.83 0.60
C TYR A 392 -7.63 -17.16 1.38
N TRP A 393 -7.91 -18.42 1.63
CA TRP A 393 -9.03 -18.91 2.45
C TRP A 393 -8.73 -18.97 3.95
N TRP A 394 -7.48 -18.68 4.35
CA TRP A 394 -7.12 -18.60 5.76
C TRP A 394 -7.46 -17.23 6.35
N SER A 395 -7.98 -17.24 7.57
CA SER A 395 -8.23 -16.01 8.32
C SER A 395 -6.92 -15.31 8.68
N PRO A 396 -6.79 -13.98 8.53
CA PRO A 396 -5.64 -13.23 9.01
C PRO A 396 -5.61 -13.10 10.53
N SER A 397 -6.74 -13.32 11.20
CA SER A 397 -6.85 -13.23 12.67
C SER A 397 -5.89 -14.21 13.36
N ASN A 398 -5.45 -13.86 14.56
CA ASN A 398 -4.48 -14.62 15.35
C ASN A 398 -3.13 -14.84 14.66
N THR A 399 -2.76 -13.98 13.72
CA THR A 399 -1.44 -13.98 13.07
C THR A 399 -0.57 -12.92 13.71
N GLN A 400 0.65 -13.29 14.11
CA GLN A 400 1.61 -12.37 14.71
C GLN A 400 2.09 -11.35 13.68
N MET A 401 2.20 -10.11 14.13
CA MET A 401 2.77 -9.00 13.36
C MET A 401 4.17 -8.66 13.84
N THR A 402 5.01 -8.21 12.92
CA THR A 402 6.38 -7.79 13.18
C THR A 402 6.52 -6.28 13.06
N GLY A 403 7.37 -5.68 13.90
CA GLY A 403 7.72 -4.27 13.82
C GLY A 403 6.80 -3.34 14.63
N LEU A 404 5.88 -3.88 15.42
CA LEU A 404 5.01 -3.13 16.32
C LEU A 404 5.51 -3.11 17.74
N LEU A 405 5.30 -1.99 18.44
CA LEU A 405 5.57 -1.81 19.88
C LEU A 405 4.29 -1.91 20.71
N GLY A 406 3.16 -1.50 20.17
CA GLY A 406 1.86 -1.52 20.84
C GLY A 406 0.83 -0.61 20.18
N PRO A 407 -0.42 -0.67 20.64
CA PRO A 407 -1.45 0.26 20.22
C PRO A 407 -1.18 1.68 20.75
N ASP A 408 -1.69 2.70 20.05
CA ASP A 408 -1.61 4.11 20.47
C ASP A 408 -2.52 4.42 21.67
N VAL A 409 -3.45 3.52 21.99
CA VAL A 409 -4.36 3.60 23.14
C VAL A 409 -4.29 2.33 23.97
N THR A 410 -4.53 2.44 25.27
CA THR A 410 -4.61 1.27 26.14
C THR A 410 -5.89 0.47 25.86
N LEU A 411 -5.75 -0.83 25.59
CA LEU A 411 -6.85 -1.77 25.39
C LEU A 411 -6.94 -2.75 26.55
N TYR A 412 -8.12 -2.91 27.12
CA TYR A 412 -8.40 -4.06 27.97
C TYR A 412 -8.63 -5.29 27.08
N ALA A 413 -7.68 -6.20 27.12
CA ALA A 413 -7.67 -7.41 26.30
C ALA A 413 -7.75 -8.66 27.16
N SER A 414 -8.74 -9.51 26.92
CA SER A 414 -8.91 -10.79 27.62
C SER A 414 -9.61 -11.79 26.70
N VAL A 415 -9.13 -13.02 26.67
CA VAL A 415 -9.81 -14.15 26.01
C VAL A 415 -10.87 -14.79 26.91
N LEU A 416 -10.88 -14.44 28.21
CA LEU A 416 -11.76 -15.01 29.23
C LEU A 416 -12.96 -14.10 29.53
N ASP A 417 -12.84 -12.81 29.22
CA ASP A 417 -13.87 -11.82 29.50
C ASP A 417 -14.53 -11.32 28.23
N ALA A 418 -15.80 -11.68 28.07
CA ALA A 418 -16.62 -11.23 26.94
C ALA A 418 -16.85 -9.70 26.93
N ALA A 419 -16.66 -9.02 28.07
CA ALA A 419 -16.80 -7.57 28.18
C ALA A 419 -15.49 -6.81 27.90
N SER A 420 -14.40 -7.51 27.55
CA SER A 420 -13.13 -6.86 27.18
C SER A 420 -13.29 -5.95 25.96
N ASP A 421 -12.50 -4.89 25.87
CA ASP A 421 -12.51 -3.95 24.73
C ASP A 421 -12.30 -4.68 23.42
N VAL A 422 -11.35 -5.60 23.38
CA VAL A 422 -11.01 -6.39 22.19
C VAL A 422 -12.21 -7.22 21.72
N ASN A 423 -12.94 -7.85 22.64
CA ASN A 423 -14.13 -8.62 22.28
C ASN A 423 -15.30 -7.70 21.82
N ASN A 424 -15.50 -6.57 22.51
CA ASN A 424 -16.53 -5.61 22.14
C ASN A 424 -16.29 -4.98 20.75
N LEU A 425 -15.04 -4.69 20.40
CA LEU A 425 -14.65 -4.22 19.06
C LEU A 425 -14.96 -5.28 18.00
N ASN A 426 -14.54 -6.52 18.22
CA ASN A 426 -14.82 -7.62 17.30
C ASN A 426 -16.32 -7.91 17.14
N ALA A 427 -17.11 -7.73 18.21
CA ALA A 427 -18.57 -7.85 18.18
C ALA A 427 -19.24 -6.79 17.27
N GLN A 428 -18.51 -5.74 16.88
CA GLN A 428 -18.95 -4.71 15.93
C GLN A 428 -18.24 -4.80 14.57
N GLY A 429 -17.58 -5.93 14.26
CA GLY A 429 -16.86 -6.11 12.99
C GLY A 429 -15.62 -5.23 12.84
N ILE A 430 -15.03 -4.80 13.95
CA ILE A 430 -13.80 -4.01 13.98
C ILE A 430 -12.62 -4.95 14.23
N VAL A 431 -11.64 -4.93 13.34
CA VAL A 431 -10.37 -5.65 13.46
C VAL A 431 -9.44 -4.87 14.39
N THR A 432 -8.91 -5.53 15.40
CA THR A 432 -8.08 -4.91 16.42
C THR A 432 -6.80 -5.69 16.65
N VAL A 433 -6.01 -5.30 17.65
CA VAL A 433 -4.76 -5.92 18.03
C VAL A 433 -4.89 -6.63 19.38
N PHE A 434 -4.21 -7.74 19.52
CA PHE A 434 -4.16 -8.52 20.74
C PHE A 434 -2.75 -9.07 21.00
N ASN A 435 -2.27 -8.94 22.23
CA ASN A 435 -1.03 -9.58 22.66
C ASN A 435 -1.35 -10.89 23.40
N ALA A 436 -1.34 -11.99 22.66
CA ALA A 436 -1.68 -13.30 23.21
C ALA A 436 -0.56 -13.82 24.12
N PHE A 437 -0.77 -13.80 25.43
CA PHE A 437 0.14 -14.39 26.43
C PHE A 437 1.60 -13.94 26.33
N GLY A 438 1.84 -12.69 25.91
CA GLY A 438 3.20 -12.16 25.74
C GLY A 438 3.95 -12.71 24.52
N THR A 439 3.27 -13.39 23.59
CA THR A 439 3.89 -13.95 22.37
C THR A 439 3.95 -12.94 21.21
N GLY A 440 3.74 -11.66 21.47
CA GLY A 440 3.72 -10.59 20.49
C GLY A 440 2.33 -10.18 20.04
N LEU A 441 2.28 -9.03 19.40
CA LEU A 441 1.04 -8.43 18.88
C LEU A 441 0.53 -9.21 17.68
N ARG A 442 -0.78 -9.47 17.66
CA ARG A 442 -1.46 -10.25 16.62
C ARG A 442 -2.65 -9.48 16.06
N VAL A 443 -2.92 -9.65 14.79
CA VAL A 443 -4.21 -9.26 14.20
C VAL A 443 -5.30 -10.01 14.94
N TRP A 444 -6.34 -9.32 15.40
CA TRP A 444 -7.45 -9.92 16.13
C TRP A 444 -8.78 -9.42 15.60
N GLY A 445 -9.50 -10.31 14.94
CA GLY A 445 -10.75 -10.06 14.24
C GLY A 445 -10.72 -10.64 12.82
N ASN A 446 -11.82 -11.26 12.43
CA ASN A 446 -11.96 -11.99 11.18
C ASN A 446 -13.23 -11.58 10.41
N ARG A 447 -13.94 -10.56 10.89
CA ARG A 447 -15.20 -10.10 10.30
C ARG A 447 -15.03 -8.76 9.60
N SER A 448 -15.78 -8.60 8.52
CA SER A 448 -15.94 -7.33 7.80
C SER A 448 -16.93 -6.42 8.51
N ALA A 449 -17.05 -5.18 8.03
CA ALA A 449 -18.02 -4.22 8.51
C ALA A 449 -19.50 -4.64 8.29
N ALA A 450 -19.76 -5.67 7.50
CA ALA A 450 -21.10 -6.23 7.36
C ALA A 450 -21.64 -6.82 8.67
N TYR A 451 -20.74 -7.27 9.56
CA TYR A 451 -21.11 -7.74 10.90
C TYR A 451 -21.32 -6.55 11.86
N PRO A 452 -22.30 -6.56 12.78
CA PRO A 452 -23.22 -7.68 13.12
C PRO A 452 -24.50 -7.77 12.26
N THR A 453 -24.73 -6.87 11.32
CA THR A 453 -25.97 -6.84 10.52
C THR A 453 -26.13 -8.10 9.67
N VAL A 454 -25.05 -8.53 9.02
CA VAL A 454 -25.00 -9.78 8.26
C VAL A 454 -24.38 -10.86 9.14
N THR A 455 -25.12 -11.94 9.39
CA THR A 455 -24.65 -13.07 10.22
C THR A 455 -24.30 -14.31 9.40
N THR A 456 -24.49 -14.28 8.07
CA THR A 456 -24.11 -15.35 7.15
C THR A 456 -22.58 -15.41 7.00
N PRO A 457 -22.02 -16.54 6.51
CA PRO A 457 -20.56 -16.66 6.33
C PRO A 457 -19.89 -15.57 5.49
N ASN A 458 -20.64 -14.86 4.65
CA ASN A 458 -20.13 -13.76 3.82
C ASN A 458 -19.56 -12.58 4.61
N ASN A 459 -19.86 -12.47 5.91
CA ASN A 459 -19.26 -11.46 6.77
C ASN A 459 -17.80 -11.78 7.17
N PHE A 460 -17.33 -13.03 6.98
CA PHE A 460 -15.94 -13.38 7.23
C PHE A 460 -15.03 -12.91 6.08
N ILE A 461 -13.97 -12.21 6.46
CA ILE A 461 -12.98 -11.65 5.52
C ILE A 461 -12.42 -12.74 4.59
N SER A 462 -12.06 -13.90 5.15
CA SER A 462 -11.51 -15.02 4.36
C SER A 462 -12.53 -15.60 3.40
N VAL A 463 -13.81 -15.69 3.80
CA VAL A 463 -14.88 -16.20 2.94
C VAL A 463 -15.13 -15.25 1.78
N ARG A 464 -15.30 -13.93 2.04
CA ARG A 464 -15.51 -12.94 0.97
C ARG A 464 -14.35 -12.93 -0.02
N ARG A 465 -13.12 -12.93 0.46
CA ARG A 465 -11.92 -12.95 -0.40
C ARG A 465 -11.81 -14.25 -1.20
N THR A 466 -12.22 -15.37 -0.62
CA THR A 466 -12.25 -16.66 -1.34
C THR A 466 -13.25 -16.63 -2.49
N MET A 467 -14.44 -16.05 -2.26
CA MET A 467 -15.45 -15.90 -3.31
C MET A 467 -14.93 -15.00 -4.44
N ASP A 468 -14.30 -13.86 -4.12
CA ASP A 468 -13.73 -12.96 -5.12
C ASP A 468 -12.68 -13.65 -6.02
N VAL A 469 -11.82 -14.48 -5.42
CA VAL A 469 -10.80 -15.23 -6.16
C VAL A 469 -11.44 -16.30 -7.07
N ILE A 470 -12.47 -16.98 -6.60
CA ILE A 470 -13.19 -17.99 -7.39
C ILE A 470 -13.90 -17.34 -8.56
N GLU A 471 -14.69 -16.29 -8.31
CA GLU A 471 -15.46 -15.57 -9.30
C GLU A 471 -14.56 -15.05 -10.43
N GLU A 472 -13.48 -14.33 -10.09
CA GLU A 472 -12.57 -13.78 -11.09
C GLU A 472 -11.78 -14.87 -11.84
N SER A 473 -11.37 -15.95 -11.15
CA SER A 473 -10.67 -17.07 -11.80
C SER A 473 -11.55 -17.77 -12.84
N VAL A 474 -12.84 -17.94 -12.52
CA VAL A 474 -13.81 -18.53 -13.45
C VAL A 474 -14.05 -17.57 -14.63
N GLU A 475 -14.31 -16.29 -14.38
CA GLU A 475 -14.55 -15.29 -15.43
C GLU A 475 -13.42 -15.25 -16.44
N LEU A 476 -12.17 -15.15 -15.97
CA LEU A 476 -11.00 -15.08 -16.85
C LEU A 476 -10.80 -16.37 -17.66
N ALA A 477 -11.03 -17.52 -17.02
CA ALA A 477 -10.87 -18.79 -17.70
C ALA A 477 -11.97 -19.06 -18.73
N MET A 478 -13.17 -18.52 -18.51
CA MET A 478 -14.31 -18.70 -19.44
C MET A 478 -14.16 -17.89 -20.72
N LEU A 479 -13.23 -16.92 -20.81
CA LEU A 479 -12.94 -16.18 -22.04
C LEU A 479 -12.61 -17.10 -23.23
N GLN A 480 -12.03 -18.28 -22.99
CA GLN A 480 -11.74 -19.26 -24.02
C GLN A 480 -12.99 -19.85 -24.71
N PHE A 481 -14.16 -19.73 -24.08
CA PHE A 481 -15.43 -20.27 -24.58
C PHE A 481 -16.34 -19.19 -25.20
N ILE A 482 -16.00 -17.91 -25.04
CA ILE A 482 -16.74 -16.79 -25.61
C ILE A 482 -16.71 -16.89 -27.15
N ASP A 483 -17.82 -16.54 -27.80
CA ASP A 483 -18.02 -16.57 -29.25
C ASP A 483 -17.95 -17.97 -29.90
N GLN A 484 -17.89 -19.04 -29.10
CA GLN A 484 -18.02 -20.39 -29.64
C GLN A 484 -19.49 -20.75 -29.91
N PRO A 485 -19.79 -21.55 -30.96
CA PRO A 485 -21.15 -21.99 -31.25
C PRO A 485 -21.74 -22.78 -30.08
N ILE A 486 -22.93 -22.39 -29.63
CA ILE A 486 -23.64 -23.10 -28.54
C ILE A 486 -23.98 -24.50 -28.97
N SER A 487 -23.53 -25.46 -28.21
CA SER A 487 -23.78 -26.89 -28.38
C SER A 487 -23.75 -27.62 -27.04
N ASN A 488 -24.30 -28.82 -26.99
CA ASN A 488 -24.21 -29.68 -25.80
C ASN A 488 -22.75 -29.98 -25.43
N ALA A 489 -21.86 -30.05 -26.41
CA ALA A 489 -20.44 -30.26 -26.21
C ALA A 489 -19.80 -29.06 -25.52
N LEU A 490 -20.15 -27.81 -25.92
CA LEU A 490 -19.68 -26.60 -25.30
C LEU A 490 -20.15 -26.50 -23.84
N ILE A 491 -21.44 -26.73 -23.57
CA ILE A 491 -22.02 -26.76 -22.22
C ILE A 491 -21.29 -27.78 -21.34
N SER A 492 -21.10 -28.99 -21.84
CA SER A 492 -20.38 -30.04 -21.12
C SER A 492 -18.92 -29.70 -20.86
N ALA A 493 -18.21 -29.03 -21.79
CA ALA A 493 -16.82 -28.61 -21.64
C ALA A 493 -16.68 -27.53 -20.57
N ILE A 494 -17.59 -26.54 -20.55
CA ILE A 494 -17.65 -25.51 -19.52
C ILE A 494 -17.85 -26.14 -18.14
N LEU A 495 -18.88 -26.97 -17.98
CA LEU A 495 -19.17 -27.66 -16.70
C LEU A 495 -17.99 -28.55 -16.24
N ALA A 496 -17.38 -29.29 -17.15
CA ALA A 496 -16.22 -30.11 -16.82
C ALA A 496 -15.04 -29.29 -16.32
N SER A 497 -14.77 -28.13 -16.96
CA SER A 497 -13.70 -27.21 -16.60
C SER A 497 -13.95 -26.60 -15.21
N VAL A 498 -15.15 -26.03 -14.97
CA VAL A 498 -15.48 -25.41 -13.68
C VAL A 498 -15.52 -26.44 -12.55
N ASN A 499 -16.13 -27.60 -12.77
CA ASN A 499 -16.15 -28.69 -11.76
C ASN A 499 -14.76 -29.27 -11.49
N ALA A 500 -13.85 -29.29 -12.45
CA ALA A 500 -12.45 -29.70 -12.23
C ALA A 500 -11.74 -28.67 -11.33
N PHE A 501 -11.96 -27.38 -11.56
CA PHE A 501 -11.43 -26.31 -10.73
C PHE A 501 -11.97 -26.41 -9.29
N ILE A 502 -13.29 -26.52 -9.10
CA ILE A 502 -13.92 -26.69 -7.78
C ILE A 502 -13.31 -27.89 -7.03
N ARG A 503 -13.16 -29.04 -7.70
CA ARG A 503 -12.52 -30.22 -7.10
C ARG A 503 -11.08 -29.94 -6.67
N SER A 504 -10.33 -29.18 -7.46
CA SER A 504 -8.96 -28.79 -7.09
C SER A 504 -8.93 -27.90 -5.84
N LEU A 505 -9.89 -26.99 -5.68
CA LEU A 505 -10.03 -26.13 -4.50
C LEU A 505 -10.44 -26.92 -3.26
N ILE A 506 -11.35 -27.90 -3.40
CA ILE A 506 -11.72 -28.83 -2.32
C ILE A 506 -10.50 -29.64 -1.88
N GLY A 507 -9.72 -30.19 -2.83
CA GLY A 507 -8.50 -30.94 -2.53
C GLY A 507 -7.42 -30.12 -1.81
N ARG A 508 -7.41 -28.78 -2.01
CA ARG A 508 -6.51 -27.83 -1.33
C ARG A 508 -7.06 -27.34 0.00
N GLY A 509 -8.31 -27.62 0.33
CA GLY A 509 -9.01 -27.13 1.52
C GLY A 509 -9.54 -25.69 1.41
N ALA A 510 -9.55 -25.11 0.22
CA ALA A 510 -10.12 -23.78 -0.04
C ALA A 510 -11.65 -23.80 -0.08
N LEU A 511 -12.25 -24.95 -0.33
CA LEU A 511 -13.68 -25.20 -0.28
C LEU A 511 -13.98 -26.47 0.55
N VAL A 512 -15.08 -26.44 1.29
CA VAL A 512 -15.63 -27.61 1.97
C VAL A 512 -16.35 -28.52 0.96
N ALA A 513 -17.15 -27.90 0.09
CA ALA A 513 -17.91 -28.56 -0.97
C ALA A 513 -18.26 -27.56 -2.07
N GLY A 514 -18.65 -28.06 -3.22
CA GLY A 514 -19.18 -27.25 -4.30
C GLY A 514 -19.36 -28.02 -5.59
N SER A 515 -20.17 -27.46 -6.48
CA SER A 515 -20.42 -27.96 -7.83
C SER A 515 -20.89 -26.84 -8.75
N ALA A 516 -20.67 -27.02 -10.04
CA ALA A 516 -21.32 -26.21 -11.07
C ALA A 516 -22.35 -27.04 -11.82
N SER A 517 -23.47 -26.44 -12.14
CA SER A 517 -24.59 -27.08 -12.84
C SER A 517 -25.13 -26.18 -13.97
N TYR A 518 -25.88 -26.80 -14.88
CA TYR A 518 -26.63 -26.15 -15.95
C TYR A 518 -28.08 -26.50 -15.80
N ASN A 519 -28.93 -25.52 -15.53
CA ASN A 519 -30.36 -25.73 -15.37
C ASN A 519 -31.10 -25.34 -16.67
N PRO A 520 -31.73 -26.30 -17.40
CA PRO A 520 -32.48 -25.96 -18.61
C PRO A 520 -33.66 -25.01 -18.38
N ALA A 521 -34.23 -24.96 -17.16
CA ALA A 521 -35.34 -24.05 -16.83
C ALA A 521 -34.89 -22.58 -16.79
N GLU A 522 -33.62 -22.31 -16.48
CA GLU A 522 -33.03 -20.97 -16.46
C GLU A 522 -32.43 -20.57 -17.83
N ASN A 523 -32.41 -21.51 -18.76
CA ASN A 523 -31.89 -21.34 -20.12
C ASN A 523 -32.99 -21.61 -21.16
N PRO A 524 -34.08 -20.81 -21.19
CA PRO A 524 -35.15 -21.00 -22.16
C PRO A 524 -34.65 -20.73 -23.58
N SER A 525 -35.29 -21.35 -24.58
CA SER A 525 -34.85 -21.37 -25.98
C SER A 525 -34.65 -19.97 -26.59
N ASN A 526 -35.43 -18.97 -26.17
CA ASN A 526 -35.29 -17.58 -26.61
C ASN A 526 -34.01 -16.92 -26.07
N GLN A 527 -33.59 -17.24 -24.85
CA GLN A 527 -32.34 -16.76 -24.26
C GLN A 527 -31.14 -17.42 -24.92
N VAL A 528 -31.20 -18.74 -25.10
CA VAL A 528 -30.15 -19.48 -25.80
C VAL A 528 -30.02 -19.01 -27.26
N ALA A 529 -31.15 -18.72 -27.93
CA ALA A 529 -31.16 -18.16 -29.28
C ALA A 529 -30.56 -16.73 -29.35
N ALA A 530 -30.60 -16.00 -28.23
CA ALA A 530 -29.92 -14.69 -28.09
C ALA A 530 -28.42 -14.82 -27.74
N GLY A 531 -27.86 -16.03 -27.70
CA GLY A 531 -26.44 -16.26 -27.38
C GLY A 531 -26.11 -16.26 -25.89
N GLN A 532 -27.10 -16.40 -25.00
CA GLN A 532 -26.92 -16.31 -23.56
C GLN A 532 -27.06 -17.68 -22.89
N LEU A 533 -26.09 -18.01 -22.02
CA LEU A 533 -26.13 -19.22 -21.17
C LEU A 533 -25.93 -18.83 -19.71
N VAL A 534 -26.69 -19.45 -18.82
CA VAL A 534 -26.62 -19.30 -17.37
C VAL A 534 -26.13 -20.62 -16.76
N PHE A 535 -25.14 -20.52 -15.86
CA PHE A 535 -24.61 -21.65 -15.10
C PHE A 535 -24.64 -21.30 -13.62
N ASP A 536 -25.06 -22.23 -12.78
CA ASP A 536 -25.06 -22.10 -11.33
C ASP A 536 -23.76 -22.66 -10.75
N ILE A 537 -23.17 -21.94 -9.79
CA ILE A 537 -22.00 -22.38 -9.05
C ILE A 537 -22.33 -22.31 -7.56
N ASP A 538 -22.52 -23.46 -6.95
CA ASP A 538 -22.73 -23.61 -5.51
C ASP A 538 -21.43 -23.99 -4.84
N VAL A 539 -20.92 -23.14 -3.95
CA VAL A 539 -19.65 -23.38 -3.24
C VAL A 539 -19.73 -22.92 -1.79
N MET A 540 -18.99 -23.60 -0.92
CA MET A 540 -18.88 -23.24 0.49
C MET A 540 -17.42 -23.15 0.91
N PRO A 541 -16.85 -21.94 1.05
CA PRO A 541 -15.56 -21.75 1.69
C PRO A 541 -15.62 -22.11 3.19
N PRO A 542 -14.54 -22.63 3.80
CA PRO A 542 -14.53 -22.96 5.21
C PRO A 542 -14.60 -21.67 6.07
N PRO A 543 -15.59 -21.54 6.96
CA PRO A 543 -15.58 -20.44 7.92
C PRO A 543 -14.48 -20.64 8.97
N PRO A 544 -13.84 -19.57 9.47
CA PRO A 544 -12.83 -19.69 10.50
C PRO A 544 -13.45 -20.13 11.83
N ALA A 545 -12.70 -20.92 12.62
CA ALA A 545 -13.10 -21.27 13.99
C ALA A 545 -12.89 -20.06 14.92
N GLU A 546 -13.93 -19.25 15.10
CA GLU A 546 -13.89 -18.02 15.91
C GLU A 546 -14.06 -18.30 17.41
N ARG A 547 -14.87 -19.29 17.76
CA ARG A 547 -15.14 -19.67 19.15
C ARG A 547 -15.05 -21.17 19.35
N LEU A 548 -14.23 -21.58 20.31
CA LEU A 548 -14.15 -22.97 20.76
C LEU A 548 -14.69 -23.04 22.20
N THR A 549 -15.66 -23.91 22.46
CA THR A 549 -16.23 -24.11 23.78
C THR A 549 -15.90 -25.51 24.26
N PHE A 550 -15.24 -25.59 25.41
CA PHE A 550 -14.94 -26.84 26.09
C PHE A 550 -15.80 -26.96 27.33
N ASN A 551 -16.66 -27.97 27.41
CA ASN A 551 -17.40 -28.28 28.60
C ASN A 551 -16.56 -29.21 29.48
N VAL A 552 -16.17 -28.74 30.65
CA VAL A 552 -15.35 -29.50 31.61
C VAL A 552 -16.25 -29.93 32.77
N TYR A 553 -16.28 -31.21 33.04
CA TYR A 553 -17.04 -31.80 34.13
C TYR A 553 -16.10 -32.37 35.16
N ILE A 554 -16.37 -32.10 36.44
CA ILE A 554 -15.72 -32.79 37.56
C ILE A 554 -16.49 -34.09 37.74
N ASP A 555 -15.88 -35.20 37.33
CA ASP A 555 -16.50 -36.53 37.43
C ASP A 555 -15.96 -37.27 38.67
N SER A 556 -16.78 -37.30 39.69
CA SER A 556 -16.42 -37.97 40.94
C SER A 556 -16.33 -39.51 40.82
N THR A 557 -16.88 -40.10 39.73
CA THR A 557 -16.77 -41.53 39.48
C THR A 557 -15.34 -41.96 39.16
N LEU A 558 -14.50 -41.05 38.66
CA LEU A 558 -13.07 -41.28 38.40
C LEU A 558 -12.27 -41.53 39.68
N LEU A 559 -12.81 -41.15 40.88
CA LEU A 559 -12.19 -41.44 42.16
C LEU A 559 -12.21 -42.96 42.48
N SER A 560 -13.08 -43.74 41.84
CA SER A 560 -13.13 -45.21 42.01
C SER A 560 -11.85 -45.92 41.56
N GLY A 561 -11.04 -45.27 40.72
CA GLY A 561 -9.71 -45.73 40.29
C GLY A 561 -8.57 -45.44 41.26
N LEU A 562 -8.82 -44.68 42.36
CA LEU A 562 -7.80 -44.41 43.36
C LEU A 562 -7.42 -45.72 44.11
N GLY A 563 -6.15 -46.09 44.02
CA GLY A 563 -5.64 -47.34 44.58
C GLY A 563 -5.59 -48.52 43.63
N ASP A 564 -6.14 -48.39 42.42
CA ASP A 564 -5.95 -49.38 41.36
C ASP A 564 -4.64 -49.11 40.61
N THR A 565 -3.60 -49.88 40.96
CA THR A 565 -2.27 -49.76 40.35
C THR A 565 -2.25 -50.05 38.85
N ASN A 566 -3.24 -50.79 38.30
CA ASN A 566 -3.35 -51.05 36.88
C ASN A 566 -3.93 -49.85 36.10
N ALA A 567 -4.85 -49.09 36.73
CA ALA A 567 -5.38 -47.86 36.12
C ALA A 567 -4.31 -46.76 36.07
N LEU A 568 -3.44 -46.63 37.10
CA LEU A 568 -2.33 -45.68 37.08
C LEU A 568 -1.28 -46.00 36.00
N THR A 569 -1.06 -47.28 35.73
CA THR A 569 -0.13 -47.71 34.65
C THR A 569 -0.69 -47.43 33.26
N ALA A 570 -2.01 -47.51 33.07
CA ALA A 570 -2.66 -47.21 31.79
C ALA A 570 -2.63 -45.72 31.42
N VAL A 571 -2.70 -44.80 32.43
CA VAL A 571 -2.62 -43.35 32.21
C VAL A 571 -1.20 -42.92 31.83
N THR A 572 -0.16 -43.58 32.30
CA THR A 572 1.23 -43.29 31.95
C THR A 572 1.65 -43.80 30.55
N LEU A 573 0.90 -44.71 29.96
CA LEU A 573 1.19 -45.27 28.63
C LEU A 573 0.51 -44.53 27.46
N ASN A 574 -0.43 -43.61 27.77
CA ASN A 574 -1.16 -42.82 26.78
C ASN A 574 -0.83 -41.29 26.83
N ALA A 575 0.24 -40.91 27.53
CA ALA A 575 0.74 -39.52 27.63
C ALA A 575 1.89 -39.28 26.64
#